data_afa9d73f9476d97e65bf000a2e756c63
#
_entry.id   afa9d73f9476d97e65bf000a2e756c63
#
_cell.length_a   1.000
_cell.length_b   1.000
_cell.length_c   1.000
_cell.angle_alpha   90.00
_cell.angle_beta   90.00
_cell.angle_gamma   90.00
#
_symmetry.space_group_name_H-M   'P 1'
#
loop_
_entity.id
_entity.type
_entity.pdbx_description
1 polymer ?
#
loop_
_entity_poly.entity_id
_entity_poly.type
_entity_poly.pdbx_seq_one_letter_code
_entity_poly.pdbx_strand_id
1 'polypeptide(L)'
;MSESHLGLGLFCVGLAALANLVGGILVTLRDWDDRVLRFAIALGAGFMLAAVILKMVPESQRLTSAAPVLVLAGYLLVHLFEHTVAPHFHFGEETHPELLVSARAGVSALLGLVVHSFFDGISIGSAFIIDRALGLLVFTAIVLHKAPEGFAIASVVLATRGSRRSALLAAAAVGAASILGGFSIFGMQTLVGPALAVSAGVTLYVAASDLVPEVNRDQGVGIAFTVFLGVLLYYATERMLDALGL
;
A
#
# COMPACT_ATOMS: atom_id res chain seq x y z
N MET A 1 15.76 -1.35 22.03
CA MET A 1 15.09 -2.07 20.93
C MET A 1 15.52 -3.52 21.01
N SER A 2 14.62 -4.45 21.14
CA SER A 2 15.02 -5.86 21.13
C SER A 2 15.33 -6.27 19.68
N GLU A 3 16.40 -7.02 19.48
CA GLU A 3 16.77 -7.58 18.16
C GLU A 3 15.61 -8.36 17.53
N SER A 4 14.70 -8.88 18.38
CA SER A 4 13.51 -9.60 17.96
C SER A 4 12.49 -8.75 17.19
N HIS A 5 12.31 -7.47 17.52
CA HIS A 5 11.38 -6.58 16.80
C HIS A 5 11.91 -6.22 15.41
N LEU A 6 13.23 -6.02 15.31
CA LEU A 6 13.88 -5.76 14.04
C LEU A 6 13.73 -6.96 13.08
N GLY A 7 14.04 -8.16 13.56
CA GLY A 7 13.93 -9.38 12.78
C GLY A 7 12.50 -9.64 12.29
N LEU A 8 11.50 -9.43 13.17
CA LEU A 8 10.10 -9.58 12.83
C LEU A 8 9.66 -8.53 11.78
N GLY A 9 10.08 -7.27 11.94
CA GLY A 9 9.79 -6.20 10.98
C GLY A 9 10.34 -6.51 9.59
N LEU A 10 11.60 -6.94 9.49
CA LEU A 10 12.21 -7.36 8.22
C LEU A 10 11.50 -8.57 7.60
N PHE A 11 11.10 -9.55 8.41
CA PHE A 11 10.32 -10.69 7.96
C PHE A 11 8.96 -10.25 7.38
N CYS A 12 8.24 -9.35 8.06
CA CYS A 12 6.96 -8.83 7.60
C CYS A 12 7.10 -8.01 6.30
N VAL A 13 8.15 -7.20 6.17
CA VAL A 13 8.46 -6.50 4.91
C VAL A 13 8.71 -7.50 3.78
N GLY A 14 9.46 -8.57 4.05
CA GLY A 14 9.68 -9.65 3.09
C GLY A 14 8.38 -10.37 2.67
N LEU A 15 7.47 -10.63 3.63
CA LEU A 15 6.16 -11.20 3.33
C LEU A 15 5.29 -10.26 2.49
N ALA A 16 5.30 -8.95 2.76
CA ALA A 16 4.58 -7.97 1.95
C ALA A 16 5.11 -7.93 0.50
N ALA A 17 6.43 -7.94 0.33
CA ALA A 17 7.06 -8.03 -0.99
C ALA A 17 6.71 -9.34 -1.72
N LEU A 18 6.66 -10.45 -1.00
CA LEU A 18 6.26 -11.75 -1.55
C LEU A 18 4.78 -11.74 -1.97
N ALA A 19 3.89 -11.13 -1.19
CA ALA A 19 2.48 -11.00 -1.53
C ALA A 19 2.29 -10.24 -2.86
N ASN A 20 3.08 -9.19 -3.09
CA ASN A 20 3.10 -8.46 -4.35
C ASN A 20 3.50 -9.36 -5.53
N LEU A 21 4.57 -10.13 -5.37
CA LEU A 21 5.01 -11.09 -6.40
C LEU A 21 3.96 -12.17 -6.65
N VAL A 22 3.30 -12.69 -5.61
CA VAL A 22 2.20 -13.66 -5.72
C VAL A 22 1.06 -13.07 -6.55
N GLY A 23 0.66 -11.81 -6.32
CA GLY A 23 -0.33 -11.11 -7.14
C GLY A 23 0.06 -11.08 -8.63
N GLY A 24 1.31 -10.73 -8.93
CA GLY A 24 1.86 -10.75 -10.29
C GLY A 24 1.84 -12.14 -10.93
N ILE A 25 2.19 -13.18 -10.16
CA ILE A 25 2.11 -14.58 -10.64
C ILE A 25 0.68 -14.97 -10.95
N LEU A 26 -0.27 -14.67 -10.08
CA LEU A 26 -1.68 -15.03 -10.24
C LEU A 26 -2.26 -14.52 -11.55
N VAL A 27 -1.94 -13.28 -11.96
CA VAL A 27 -2.37 -12.73 -13.26
C VAL A 27 -1.86 -13.57 -14.43
N THR A 28 -0.65 -14.11 -14.31
CA THR A 28 -0.04 -14.87 -15.42
C THR A 28 -0.56 -16.30 -15.51
N LEU A 29 -1.26 -16.81 -14.47
CA LEU A 29 -1.72 -18.19 -14.40
C LEU A 29 -3.20 -18.35 -14.80
N ARG A 30 -4.04 -17.35 -14.58
CA ARG A 30 -5.50 -17.43 -14.79
C ARG A 30 -6.10 -16.05 -15.01
N ASP A 31 -7.16 -15.99 -15.82
CA ASP A 31 -8.05 -14.83 -15.91
C ASP A 31 -8.95 -14.81 -14.67
N TRP A 32 -8.79 -13.78 -13.84
CA TRP A 32 -9.60 -13.59 -12.64
C TRP A 32 -10.81 -12.72 -12.96
N ASP A 33 -11.92 -13.00 -12.27
CA ASP A 33 -13.09 -12.14 -12.32
C ASP A 33 -12.74 -10.77 -11.66
N ASP A 34 -12.88 -9.69 -12.43
CA ASP A 34 -12.65 -8.33 -11.98
C ASP A 34 -13.44 -7.99 -10.70
N ARG A 35 -14.58 -8.64 -10.53
CA ARG A 35 -15.42 -8.46 -9.34
C ARG A 35 -14.73 -8.92 -8.07
N VAL A 36 -14.07 -10.08 -8.09
CA VAL A 36 -13.31 -10.60 -6.93
C VAL A 36 -12.18 -9.66 -6.56
N LEU A 37 -11.46 -9.15 -7.58
CA LEU A 37 -10.37 -8.21 -7.37
C LEU A 37 -10.88 -6.91 -6.72
N ARG A 38 -12.00 -6.37 -7.20
CA ARG A 38 -12.61 -5.15 -6.62
C ARG A 38 -13.03 -5.32 -5.17
N PHE A 39 -13.60 -6.47 -4.79
CA PHE A 39 -13.91 -6.76 -3.39
C PHE A 39 -12.65 -6.82 -2.51
N ALA A 40 -11.56 -7.40 -3.01
CA ALA A 40 -10.29 -7.44 -2.28
C ALA A 40 -9.69 -6.04 -2.10
N ILE A 41 -9.73 -5.20 -3.15
CA ILE A 41 -9.30 -3.80 -3.09
C ILE A 41 -10.16 -3.01 -2.09
N ALA A 42 -11.49 -3.16 -2.14
CA ALA A 42 -12.42 -2.49 -1.23
C ALA A 42 -12.15 -2.84 0.25
N LEU A 43 -11.90 -4.13 0.54
CA LEU A 43 -11.54 -4.59 1.88
C LEU A 43 -10.23 -3.96 2.35
N GLY A 44 -9.20 -3.98 1.51
CA GLY A 44 -7.90 -3.36 1.78
C GLY A 44 -8.00 -1.86 1.99
N ALA A 45 -8.74 -1.14 1.14
CA ALA A 45 -8.95 0.29 1.24
C ALA A 45 -9.58 0.69 2.59
N GLY A 46 -10.64 -0.01 3.01
CA GLY A 46 -11.28 0.22 4.31
C GLY A 46 -10.34 -0.03 5.48
N PHE A 47 -9.58 -1.14 5.44
CA PHE A 47 -8.62 -1.48 6.48
C PHE A 47 -7.48 -0.42 6.54
N MET A 48 -6.91 -0.03 5.40
CA MET A 48 -5.85 0.99 5.33
C MET A 48 -6.34 2.34 5.87
N LEU A 49 -7.54 2.76 5.45
CA LEU A 49 -8.12 4.02 5.90
C LEU A 49 -8.27 4.05 7.42
N ALA A 50 -8.75 2.96 8.02
CA ALA A 50 -8.87 2.82 9.48
C ALA A 50 -7.49 2.82 10.15
N ALA A 51 -6.52 2.05 9.64
CA ALA A 51 -5.17 1.98 10.18
C ALA A 51 -4.47 3.36 10.19
N VAL A 52 -4.61 4.11 9.10
CA VAL A 52 -4.01 5.45 9.01
C VAL A 52 -4.63 6.40 10.00
N ILE A 53 -5.96 6.53 9.99
CA ILE A 53 -6.66 7.55 10.77
C ILE A 53 -6.65 7.22 12.26
N LEU A 54 -6.85 5.96 12.62
CA LEU A 54 -7.02 5.55 14.02
C LEU A 54 -5.71 5.22 14.72
N LYS A 55 -4.63 4.89 13.97
CA LYS A 55 -3.36 4.47 14.60
C LYS A 55 -2.15 5.24 14.08
N MET A 56 -1.86 5.24 12.77
CA MET A 56 -0.62 5.81 12.24
C MET A 56 -0.53 7.32 12.49
N VAL A 57 -1.59 8.08 12.20
CA VAL A 57 -1.62 9.53 12.44
C VAL A 57 -1.51 9.86 13.92
N PRO A 58 -2.34 9.31 14.84
CA PRO A 58 -2.19 9.56 16.27
C PRO A 58 -0.80 9.19 16.81
N GLU A 59 -0.23 8.05 16.38
CA GLU A 59 1.08 7.63 16.86
C GLU A 59 2.21 8.54 16.33
N SER A 60 2.13 8.96 15.07
CA SER A 60 3.10 9.93 14.55
C SER A 60 3.06 11.26 15.31
N GLN A 61 1.87 11.72 15.75
CA GLN A 61 1.70 12.93 16.56
C GLN A 61 2.32 12.80 17.95
N ARG A 62 2.37 11.60 18.53
CA ARG A 62 3.06 11.35 19.81
C ARG A 62 4.59 11.43 19.65
N LEU A 63 5.09 11.04 18.47
CA LEU A 63 6.52 10.96 18.21
C LEU A 63 7.13 12.26 17.68
N THR A 64 6.35 13.11 17.02
CA THR A 64 6.83 14.39 16.51
C THR A 64 5.71 15.43 16.44
N SER A 65 5.97 16.65 16.92
CA SER A 65 5.04 17.78 16.81
C SER A 65 4.83 18.24 15.36
N ALA A 66 5.75 17.90 14.45
CA ALA A 66 5.64 18.19 13.02
C ALA A 66 4.71 17.22 12.26
N ALA A 67 4.16 16.20 12.93
CA ALA A 67 3.35 15.16 12.27
C ALA A 67 2.23 15.70 11.38
N PRO A 68 1.39 16.69 11.78
CA PRO A 68 0.32 17.17 10.89
C PRO A 68 0.84 17.71 9.55
N VAL A 69 1.95 18.45 9.58
CA VAL A 69 2.57 19.00 8.37
C VAL A 69 3.22 17.90 7.54
N LEU A 70 3.85 16.92 8.19
CA LEU A 70 4.51 15.80 7.51
C LEU A 70 3.51 14.82 6.89
N VAL A 71 2.37 14.57 7.54
CA VAL A 71 1.25 13.80 6.95
C VAL A 71 0.73 14.51 5.70
N LEU A 72 0.49 15.82 5.79
CA LEU A 72 0.07 16.61 4.63
C LEU A 72 1.16 16.58 3.52
N ALA A 73 2.42 16.70 3.89
CA ALA A 73 3.52 16.63 2.93
C ALA A 73 3.58 15.26 2.23
N GLY A 74 3.40 14.15 2.96
CA GLY A 74 3.32 12.81 2.38
C GLY A 74 2.16 12.65 1.41
N TYR A 75 0.98 13.13 1.78
CA TYR A 75 -0.20 13.15 0.92
C TYR A 75 0.06 13.93 -0.39
N LEU A 76 0.58 15.15 -0.25
CA LEU A 76 0.87 16.02 -1.39
C LEU A 76 2.05 15.53 -2.23
N LEU A 77 2.99 14.79 -1.66
CA LEU A 77 4.11 14.18 -2.39
C LEU A 77 3.58 13.19 -3.44
N VAL A 78 2.67 12.30 -3.04
CA VAL A 78 2.07 11.34 -4.01
C VAL A 78 1.22 12.08 -5.02
N HIS A 79 0.38 13.01 -4.57
CA HIS A 79 -0.43 13.84 -5.45
C HIS A 79 0.42 14.56 -6.52
N LEU A 80 1.51 15.20 -6.12
CA LEU A 80 2.42 15.87 -7.05
C LEU A 80 3.09 14.88 -7.99
N PHE A 81 3.55 13.73 -7.47
CA PHE A 81 4.21 12.70 -8.26
C PHE A 81 3.28 12.16 -9.35
N GLU A 82 2.05 11.84 -9.02
CA GLU A 82 1.06 11.32 -9.98
C GLU A 82 0.73 12.35 -11.06
N HIS A 83 0.61 13.63 -10.69
CA HIS A 83 0.29 14.68 -11.65
C HIS A 83 1.48 15.15 -12.52
N THR A 84 2.72 14.87 -12.10
CA THR A 84 3.92 15.31 -12.83
C THR A 84 4.63 14.19 -13.57
N VAL A 85 4.81 13.04 -12.91
CA VAL A 85 5.60 11.91 -13.43
C VAL A 85 4.69 10.85 -14.05
N ALA A 86 3.50 10.65 -13.48
CA ALA A 86 2.52 9.66 -13.91
C ALA A 86 1.18 10.30 -14.31
N PRO A 87 1.14 11.31 -15.21
CA PRO A 87 -0.02 12.16 -15.43
C PRO A 87 -1.27 11.46 -15.98
N HIS A 88 -1.29 10.14 -16.08
CA HIS A 88 -2.41 9.34 -16.60
C HIS A 88 -2.69 8.08 -15.75
N PHE A 89 -2.13 8.02 -14.55
CA PHE A 89 -2.33 6.87 -13.67
C PHE A 89 -2.99 7.29 -12.35
N HIS A 90 -4.29 7.54 -12.47
CA HIS A 90 -5.16 7.57 -11.30
C HIS A 90 -5.81 6.19 -11.19
N PHE A 91 -5.56 5.46 -10.10
CA PHE A 91 -6.49 4.43 -9.68
C PHE A 91 -7.81 5.15 -9.41
N GLY A 92 -8.72 5.15 -10.37
CA GLY A 92 -10.02 5.75 -10.14
C GLY A 92 -10.49 6.81 -11.14
N GLU A 93 -9.65 7.46 -11.94
CA GLU A 93 -10.12 8.31 -13.03
C GLU A 93 -10.21 7.55 -14.35
N GLU A 94 -11.15 7.96 -15.22
CA GLU A 94 -11.47 7.36 -16.49
C GLU A 94 -10.21 6.97 -17.28
N THR A 95 -9.74 5.76 -17.10
CA THR A 95 -8.80 5.17 -18.02
C THR A 95 -9.59 4.87 -19.28
N HIS A 96 -9.57 5.83 -20.24
CA HIS A 96 -9.96 5.51 -21.58
C HIS A 96 -9.16 4.26 -22.00
N PRO A 97 -9.81 3.19 -22.44
CA PRO A 97 -9.12 1.96 -22.85
C PRO A 97 -8.00 2.21 -23.89
N GLU A 98 -8.10 3.32 -24.60
CA GLU A 98 -7.12 3.78 -25.58
C GLU A 98 -5.81 4.31 -24.95
N LEU A 99 -5.83 4.80 -23.70
CA LEU A 99 -4.66 5.32 -22.99
C LEU A 99 -3.85 4.22 -22.29
N LEU A 100 -4.49 3.12 -21.88
CA LEU A 100 -3.82 1.96 -21.29
C LEU A 100 -2.90 1.22 -22.26
N VAL A 101 -3.01 1.50 -23.56
CA VAL A 101 -2.25 0.82 -24.63
C VAL A 101 -0.86 1.42 -24.85
N SER A 102 -0.50 2.54 -24.17
CA SER A 102 0.81 3.14 -24.36
C SER A 102 1.85 2.57 -23.37
N ALA A 103 3.03 2.20 -23.89
CA ALA A 103 4.15 1.77 -23.06
C ALA A 103 4.56 2.83 -22.01
N ARG A 104 4.32 4.12 -22.29
CA ARG A 104 4.57 5.22 -21.35
C ARG A 104 3.64 5.17 -20.16
N ALA A 105 2.35 4.88 -20.34
CA ALA A 105 1.42 4.72 -19.22
C ALA A 105 1.82 3.56 -18.30
N GLY A 106 2.27 2.44 -18.87
CA GLY A 106 2.76 1.31 -18.09
C GLY A 106 4.02 1.64 -17.26
N VAL A 107 4.94 2.43 -17.82
CA VAL A 107 6.14 2.87 -17.08
C VAL A 107 5.77 3.85 -15.96
N SER A 108 4.87 4.81 -16.21
CA SER A 108 4.40 5.76 -15.20
C SER A 108 3.72 5.05 -14.04
N ALA A 109 2.85 4.08 -14.34
CA ALA A 109 2.22 3.24 -13.34
C ALA A 109 3.24 2.47 -12.47
N LEU A 110 4.23 1.86 -13.12
CA LEU A 110 5.29 1.16 -12.41
C LEU A 110 6.07 2.09 -11.49
N LEU A 111 6.44 3.28 -11.95
CA LEU A 111 7.17 4.26 -11.14
C LEU A 111 6.34 4.73 -9.95
N GLY A 112 5.05 5.02 -10.13
CA GLY A 112 4.13 5.39 -9.06
C GLY A 112 4.06 4.32 -7.98
N LEU A 113 3.83 3.07 -8.39
CA LEU A 113 3.76 1.93 -7.47
C LEU A 113 5.09 1.62 -6.79
N VAL A 114 6.23 1.82 -7.45
CA VAL A 114 7.56 1.68 -6.83
C VAL A 114 7.75 2.70 -5.72
N VAL A 115 7.40 3.97 -5.95
CA VAL A 115 7.48 5.02 -4.91
C VAL A 115 6.52 4.71 -3.77
N HIS A 116 5.26 4.37 -4.06
CA HIS A 116 4.27 3.99 -3.06
C HIS A 116 4.77 2.81 -2.20
N SER A 117 5.20 1.73 -2.83
CA SER A 117 5.69 0.53 -2.14
C SER A 117 6.95 0.78 -1.31
N PHE A 118 7.81 1.70 -1.73
CA PHE A 118 8.95 2.13 -0.91
C PHE A 118 8.47 2.74 0.42
N PHE A 119 7.46 3.60 0.39
CA PHE A 119 6.88 4.18 1.61
C PHE A 119 6.11 3.14 2.45
N ASP A 120 5.50 2.13 1.84
CA ASP A 120 4.92 1.02 2.58
C ASP A 120 5.96 0.26 3.40
N GLY A 121 7.13 0.02 2.81
CA GLY A 121 8.25 -0.57 3.53
C GLY A 121 8.71 0.28 4.71
N ILE A 122 8.83 1.59 4.51
CA ILE A 122 9.13 2.55 5.60
C ILE A 122 8.05 2.49 6.68
N SER A 123 6.76 2.43 6.29
CA SER A 123 5.65 2.35 7.24
C SER A 123 5.74 1.11 8.13
N ILE A 124 5.95 -0.07 7.54
CA ILE A 124 6.12 -1.32 8.28
C ILE A 124 7.34 -1.23 9.20
N GLY A 125 8.50 -0.84 8.66
CA GLY A 125 9.74 -0.75 9.42
C GLY A 125 9.65 0.23 10.58
N SER A 126 9.12 1.44 10.36
CA SER A 126 8.90 2.45 11.39
C SER A 126 7.97 1.95 12.49
N ALA A 127 6.87 1.32 12.12
CA ALA A 127 5.89 0.83 13.06
C ALA A 127 6.47 -0.26 13.99
N PHE A 128 7.26 -1.22 13.47
CA PHE A 128 7.93 -2.23 14.29
C PHE A 128 9.07 -1.67 15.15
N ILE A 129 9.69 -0.57 14.77
CA ILE A 129 10.68 0.13 15.61
C ILE A 129 10.00 0.75 16.82
N ILE A 130 8.78 1.25 16.66
CA ILE A 130 8.02 1.91 17.73
C ILE A 130 7.43 0.86 18.66
N ASP A 131 6.62 -0.03 18.12
CA ASP A 131 5.87 -1.03 18.90
C ASP A 131 5.48 -2.22 18.02
N ARG A 132 5.44 -3.42 18.64
CA ARG A 132 5.12 -4.66 17.94
C ARG A 132 3.66 -4.70 17.46
N ALA A 133 2.71 -4.24 18.27
CA ALA A 133 1.29 -4.24 17.91
C ALA A 133 1.05 -3.27 16.76
N LEU A 134 1.62 -2.07 16.83
CA LEU A 134 1.59 -1.12 15.73
C LEU A 134 2.18 -1.71 14.45
N GLY A 135 3.34 -2.38 14.57
CA GLY A 135 3.98 -3.05 13.44
C GLY A 135 3.08 -4.10 12.78
N LEU A 136 2.41 -4.94 13.57
CA LEU A 136 1.49 -5.96 13.06
C LEU A 136 0.23 -5.34 12.43
N LEU A 137 -0.33 -4.28 13.01
CA LEU A 137 -1.48 -3.58 12.44
C LEU A 137 -1.14 -2.94 11.09
N VAL A 138 -0.03 -2.20 11.03
CA VAL A 138 0.44 -1.56 9.79
C VAL A 138 0.78 -2.62 8.73
N PHE A 139 1.48 -3.69 9.12
CA PHE A 139 1.77 -4.81 8.22
C PHE A 139 0.49 -5.44 7.67
N THR A 140 -0.52 -5.69 8.52
CA THR A 140 -1.79 -6.28 8.08
C THR A 140 -2.51 -5.36 7.08
N ALA A 141 -2.53 -4.05 7.36
CA ALA A 141 -3.09 -3.06 6.44
C ALA A 141 -2.42 -3.13 5.06
N ILE A 142 -1.09 -3.19 5.06
CA ILE A 142 -0.30 -3.15 3.83
C ILE A 142 -0.41 -4.47 3.07
N VAL A 143 -0.25 -5.62 3.74
CA VAL A 143 -0.26 -6.94 3.05
C VAL A 143 -1.59 -7.24 2.37
N LEU A 144 -2.72 -6.74 2.89
CA LEU A 144 -4.04 -6.94 2.30
C LEU A 144 -4.18 -6.32 0.91
N HIS A 145 -3.46 -5.24 0.60
CA HIS A 145 -3.50 -4.64 -0.73
C HIS A 145 -2.30 -5.03 -1.62
N LYS A 146 -1.26 -5.65 -1.09
CA LYS A 146 -0.06 -6.00 -1.86
C LYS A 146 -0.29 -7.04 -2.96
N ALA A 147 -1.11 -8.05 -2.73
CA ALA A 147 -1.44 -9.00 -3.78
C ALA A 147 -2.29 -8.35 -4.91
N PRO A 148 -3.36 -7.57 -4.61
CA PRO A 148 -4.04 -6.73 -5.61
C PRO A 148 -3.12 -5.76 -6.36
N GLU A 149 -2.18 -5.12 -5.67
CA GLU A 149 -1.21 -4.20 -6.29
C GLU A 149 -0.31 -4.92 -7.31
N GLY A 150 0.26 -6.06 -6.91
CA GLY A 150 1.08 -6.89 -7.81
C GLY A 150 0.29 -7.42 -9.01
N PHE A 151 -0.99 -7.78 -8.78
CA PHE A 151 -1.93 -8.15 -9.83
C PHE A 151 -2.15 -6.98 -10.80
N ALA A 152 -2.41 -5.78 -10.28
CA ALA A 152 -2.69 -4.60 -11.08
C ALA A 152 -1.49 -4.23 -11.98
N ILE A 153 -0.27 -4.12 -11.42
CA ILE A 153 0.89 -3.75 -12.23
C ILE A 153 1.22 -4.81 -13.30
N ALA A 154 1.11 -6.09 -12.96
CA ALA A 154 1.32 -7.15 -13.92
C ALA A 154 0.28 -7.11 -15.06
N SER A 155 -0.99 -6.83 -14.73
CA SER A 155 -2.07 -6.65 -15.71
C SER A 155 -1.81 -5.47 -16.63
N VAL A 156 -1.37 -4.32 -16.10
CA VAL A 156 -1.00 -3.14 -16.89
C VAL A 156 0.13 -3.47 -17.87
N VAL A 157 1.18 -4.15 -17.41
CA VAL A 157 2.30 -4.55 -18.28
C VAL A 157 1.84 -5.48 -19.38
N LEU A 158 0.97 -6.44 -19.11
CA LEU A 158 0.42 -7.34 -20.14
C LEU A 158 -0.49 -6.59 -21.12
N ALA A 159 -1.32 -5.68 -20.66
CA ALA A 159 -2.19 -4.84 -21.51
C ALA A 159 -1.39 -3.94 -22.46
N THR A 160 -0.21 -3.47 -22.05
CA THR A 160 0.72 -2.70 -22.90
C THR A 160 1.59 -3.56 -23.82
N ARG A 161 1.16 -4.79 -24.11
CA ARG A 161 1.86 -5.79 -24.93
C ARG A 161 3.22 -6.25 -24.37
N GLY A 162 3.42 -6.09 -23.05
CA GLY A 162 4.55 -6.66 -22.35
C GLY A 162 4.49 -8.19 -22.27
N SER A 163 5.64 -8.83 -22.04
CA SER A 163 5.72 -10.28 -21.84
C SER A 163 5.33 -10.66 -20.40
N ARG A 164 4.98 -11.94 -20.18
CA ARG A 164 4.78 -12.49 -18.83
C ARG A 164 6.01 -12.25 -17.94
N ARG A 165 7.22 -12.34 -18.51
CA ARG A 165 8.46 -12.06 -17.78
C ARG A 165 8.55 -10.61 -17.36
N SER A 166 8.23 -9.65 -18.24
CA SER A 166 8.24 -8.23 -17.88
C SER A 166 7.15 -7.89 -16.85
N ALA A 167 5.99 -8.53 -16.90
CA ALA A 167 4.94 -8.38 -15.89
C ALA A 167 5.41 -8.86 -14.50
N LEU A 168 6.05 -10.03 -14.43
CA LEU A 168 6.61 -10.55 -13.18
C LEU A 168 7.77 -9.69 -12.66
N LEU A 169 8.63 -9.18 -13.55
CA LEU A 169 9.71 -8.27 -13.16
C LEU A 169 9.18 -6.95 -12.62
N ALA A 170 8.08 -6.43 -13.17
CA ALA A 170 7.44 -5.23 -12.66
C ALA A 170 6.88 -5.46 -11.25
N ALA A 171 6.14 -6.55 -11.02
CA ALA A 171 5.66 -6.90 -9.68
C ALA A 171 6.82 -7.14 -8.70
N ALA A 172 7.90 -7.79 -9.13
CA ALA A 172 9.09 -7.98 -8.31
C ALA A 172 9.80 -6.66 -7.97
N ALA A 173 9.86 -5.70 -8.91
CA ALA A 173 10.45 -4.38 -8.67
C ALA A 173 9.66 -3.60 -7.62
N VAL A 174 8.32 -3.65 -7.68
CA VAL A 174 7.45 -3.04 -6.68
C VAL A 174 7.65 -3.69 -5.31
N GLY A 175 7.71 -5.03 -5.23
CA GLY A 175 8.03 -5.73 -3.99
C GLY A 175 9.43 -5.41 -3.45
N ALA A 176 10.43 -5.31 -4.31
CA ALA A 176 11.79 -4.91 -3.93
C ALA A 176 11.85 -3.49 -3.36
N ALA A 177 11.03 -2.57 -3.87
CA ALA A 177 10.93 -1.22 -3.33
C ALA A 177 10.45 -1.22 -1.87
N SER A 178 9.47 -2.08 -1.51
CA SER A 178 9.05 -2.26 -0.11
C SER A 178 10.20 -2.75 0.76
N ILE A 179 11.01 -3.70 0.28
CA ILE A 179 12.18 -4.20 1.01
C ILE A 179 13.18 -3.07 1.23
N LEU A 180 13.51 -2.30 0.18
CA LEU A 180 14.44 -1.17 0.28
C LEU A 180 13.94 -0.10 1.25
N GLY A 181 12.63 0.22 1.22
CA GLY A 181 12.01 1.15 2.15
C GLY A 181 12.12 0.67 3.60
N GLY A 182 11.79 -0.60 3.86
CA GLY A 182 11.92 -1.20 5.19
C GLY A 182 13.34 -1.19 5.71
N PHE A 183 14.32 -1.51 4.88
CA PHE A 183 15.73 -1.47 5.27
C PHE A 183 16.23 -0.05 5.52
N SER A 184 15.77 0.95 4.77
CA SER A 184 16.25 2.32 4.89
C SER A 184 16.02 2.92 6.27
N ILE A 185 14.89 2.61 6.91
CA ILE A 185 14.53 3.19 8.21
C ILE A 185 15.30 2.59 9.38
N PHE A 186 15.80 1.35 9.28
CA PHE A 186 16.54 0.72 10.37
C PHE A 186 17.88 1.40 10.70
N GLY A 187 18.46 2.11 9.73
CA GLY A 187 19.65 2.96 9.94
C GLY A 187 19.33 4.37 10.45
N MET A 188 18.04 4.76 10.50
CA MET A 188 17.58 6.14 10.73
C MET A 188 16.59 6.25 11.89
N GLN A 189 16.88 5.63 13.02
CA GLN A 189 15.96 5.55 14.16
C GLN A 189 15.47 6.91 14.68
N THR A 190 16.26 7.95 14.55
CA THR A 190 15.88 9.33 14.92
C THR A 190 14.82 9.93 14.01
N LEU A 191 14.63 9.36 12.83
CA LEU A 191 13.65 9.81 11.84
C LEU A 191 12.35 8.97 11.84
N VAL A 192 12.22 8.01 12.75
CA VAL A 192 11.05 7.09 12.79
C VAL A 192 9.73 7.86 12.89
N GLY A 193 9.63 8.85 13.78
CA GLY A 193 8.44 9.68 13.91
C GLY A 193 8.10 10.46 12.63
N PRO A 194 9.04 11.26 12.11
CA PRO A 194 8.87 11.93 10.81
C PRO A 194 8.57 10.97 9.65
N ALA A 195 9.26 9.84 9.57
CA ALA A 195 9.06 8.84 8.52
C ALA A 195 7.67 8.22 8.59
N LEU A 196 7.20 7.85 9.81
CA LEU A 196 5.84 7.35 10.01
C LEU A 196 4.79 8.39 9.61
N ALA A 197 5.01 9.67 9.93
CA ALA A 197 4.08 10.74 9.56
C ALA A 197 3.98 10.92 8.03
N VAL A 198 5.11 10.96 7.33
CA VAL A 198 5.12 11.02 5.86
C VAL A 198 4.46 9.78 5.27
N SER A 199 4.81 8.58 5.75
CA SER A 199 4.22 7.33 5.30
C SER A 199 2.70 7.28 5.56
N ALA A 200 2.22 7.79 6.70
CA ALA A 200 0.79 7.90 6.98
C ALA A 200 0.08 8.79 5.94
N GLY A 201 0.71 9.89 5.51
CA GLY A 201 0.19 10.75 4.44
C GLY A 201 0.13 10.07 3.09
N VAL A 202 1.20 9.35 2.72
CA VAL A 202 1.26 8.54 1.49
C VAL A 202 0.17 7.47 1.48
N THR A 203 0.06 6.71 2.58
CA THR A 203 -0.95 5.64 2.73
C THR A 203 -2.37 6.20 2.73
N LEU A 204 -2.58 7.41 3.32
CA LEU A 204 -3.86 8.10 3.28
C LEU A 204 -4.25 8.47 1.84
N TYR A 205 -3.31 8.99 1.05
CA TYR A 205 -3.56 9.32 -0.36
C TYR A 205 -4.02 8.08 -1.13
N VAL A 206 -3.26 6.99 -1.03
CA VAL A 206 -3.56 5.74 -1.72
C VAL A 206 -4.93 5.17 -1.28
N ALA A 207 -5.21 5.15 0.02
CA ALA A 207 -6.48 4.63 0.51
C ALA A 207 -7.68 5.49 0.06
N ALA A 208 -7.58 6.82 0.23
CA ALA A 208 -8.70 7.73 0.03
C ALA A 208 -8.84 8.26 -1.40
N SER A 209 -7.72 8.46 -2.11
CA SER A 209 -7.72 9.10 -3.43
C SER A 209 -7.60 8.11 -4.58
N ASP A 210 -7.01 6.92 -4.34
CA ASP A 210 -6.85 5.90 -5.37
C ASP A 210 -7.81 4.73 -5.17
N LEU A 211 -7.72 4.01 -4.04
CA LEU A 211 -8.46 2.75 -3.86
C LEU A 211 -9.95 2.97 -3.65
N VAL A 212 -10.37 3.94 -2.81
CA VAL A 212 -11.79 4.20 -2.57
C VAL A 212 -12.50 4.69 -3.83
N PRO A 213 -12.00 5.65 -4.61
CA PRO A 213 -12.60 6.03 -5.89
C PRO A 213 -12.66 4.87 -6.89
N GLU A 214 -11.61 4.04 -6.98
CA GLU A 214 -11.57 2.89 -7.89
C GLU A 214 -12.72 1.91 -7.60
N VAL A 215 -12.93 1.56 -6.34
CA VAL A 215 -14.01 0.64 -5.98
C VAL A 215 -15.40 1.26 -6.08
N ASN A 216 -15.52 2.58 -5.96
CA ASN A 216 -16.80 3.30 -6.08
C ASN A 216 -17.30 3.44 -7.52
N ARG A 217 -16.50 3.07 -8.53
CA ARG A 217 -16.94 3.01 -9.93
C ARG A 217 -18.05 1.98 -10.14
N ASP A 218 -18.05 0.90 -9.38
CA ASP A 218 -19.14 -0.04 -9.37
C ASP A 218 -20.29 0.50 -8.50
N GLN A 219 -21.40 0.83 -9.14
CA GLN A 219 -22.63 1.21 -8.45
C GLN A 219 -23.23 -0.02 -7.75
N GLY A 220 -22.76 -0.31 -6.55
CA GLY A 220 -23.28 -1.45 -5.80
C GLY A 220 -23.08 -1.31 -4.30
N VAL A 221 -24.17 -1.52 -3.55
CA VAL A 221 -24.17 -1.52 -2.09
C VAL A 221 -23.15 -2.51 -1.52
N GLY A 222 -22.88 -3.62 -2.23
CA GLY A 222 -21.92 -4.65 -1.80
C GLY A 222 -20.49 -4.14 -1.67
N ILE A 223 -20.00 -3.30 -2.57
CA ILE A 223 -18.65 -2.71 -2.50
C ILE A 223 -18.55 -1.78 -1.29
N ALA A 224 -19.54 -0.89 -1.10
CA ALA A 224 -19.56 0.00 0.05
C ALA A 224 -19.53 -0.80 1.37
N PHE A 225 -20.35 -1.85 1.48
CA PHE A 225 -20.28 -2.74 2.66
C PHE A 225 -18.92 -3.41 2.83
N THR A 226 -18.21 -3.73 1.75
CA THR A 226 -16.89 -4.34 1.86
C THR A 226 -15.83 -3.36 2.39
N VAL A 227 -15.92 -2.08 2.05
CA VAL A 227 -15.08 -1.04 2.67
C VAL A 227 -15.35 -0.97 4.18
N PHE A 228 -16.64 -0.94 4.60
CA PHE A 228 -16.98 -1.00 6.03
C PHE A 228 -16.47 -2.28 6.70
N LEU A 229 -16.55 -3.42 6.01
CA LEU A 229 -16.00 -4.69 6.52
C LEU A 229 -14.48 -4.59 6.72
N GLY A 230 -13.75 -3.90 5.83
CA GLY A 230 -12.34 -3.60 6.00
C GLY A 230 -12.05 -2.80 7.28
N VAL A 231 -12.85 -1.77 7.56
CA VAL A 231 -12.76 -1.00 8.80
C VAL A 231 -13.04 -1.88 10.03
N LEU A 232 -14.08 -2.72 9.97
CA LEU A 232 -14.41 -3.65 11.05
C LEU A 232 -13.31 -4.71 11.27
N LEU A 233 -12.71 -5.18 10.19
CA LEU A 233 -11.59 -6.12 10.25
C LEU A 233 -10.36 -5.48 10.94
N TYR A 234 -10.07 -4.21 10.63
CA TYR A 234 -9.04 -3.45 11.36
C TYR A 234 -9.33 -3.45 12.86
N TYR A 235 -10.56 -3.08 13.25
CA TYR A 235 -10.95 -3.00 14.65
C TYR A 235 -10.86 -4.36 15.36
N ALA A 236 -11.29 -5.42 14.69
CA ALA A 236 -11.17 -6.79 15.21
C ALA A 236 -9.70 -7.20 15.37
N THR A 237 -8.84 -6.85 14.43
CA THR A 237 -7.39 -7.12 14.50
C THR A 237 -6.75 -6.38 15.67
N GLU A 238 -7.05 -5.08 15.84
CA GLU A 238 -6.57 -4.28 16.96
C GLU A 238 -6.98 -4.91 18.32
N ARG A 239 -8.27 -5.24 18.47
CA ARG A 239 -8.77 -5.90 19.68
C ARG A 239 -8.15 -7.25 19.96
N MET A 240 -7.90 -8.03 18.91
CA MET A 240 -7.22 -9.31 19.04
C MET A 240 -5.76 -9.14 19.51
N LEU A 241 -5.04 -8.16 18.99
CA LEU A 241 -3.68 -7.85 19.41
C LEU A 241 -3.64 -7.37 20.86
N ASP A 242 -4.54 -6.47 21.25
CA ASP A 242 -4.70 -6.02 22.65
C ASP A 242 -4.96 -7.21 23.59
N ALA A 243 -5.83 -8.13 23.20
CA ALA A 243 -6.14 -9.33 24.00
C ALA A 243 -4.95 -10.31 24.13
N LEU A 244 -4.02 -10.29 23.16
CA LEU A 244 -2.79 -11.07 23.19
C LEU A 244 -1.65 -10.36 23.94
N GLY A 245 -1.90 -9.13 24.45
CA GLY A 245 -0.89 -8.33 25.14
C GLY A 245 0.20 -7.78 24.20
N LEU A 246 -0.15 -7.55 22.96
CA LEU A 246 0.71 -7.05 21.88
C LEU A 246 0.42 -5.59 21.57
#